data_d655195c368ffdc4d2d009b8b3487713
#
_entry.id   d655195c368ffdc4d2d009b8b3487713
#
_cell.length_a   1.000
_cell.length_b   1.000
_cell.length_c   1.000
_cell.angle_alpha   90.00
_cell.angle_beta   90.00
_cell.angle_gamma   90.00
#
_symmetry.space_group_name_H-M   'P 1'
#
loop_
_entity.id
_entity.type
_entity.pdbx_description
1 polymer ?
#
loop_
_entity_poly.entity_id
_entity_poly.type
_entity_poly.pdbx_seq_one_letter_code
_entity_poly.pdbx_strand_id
1 'polypeptide(L)'
;VLFLILKNLKKPSLLQIMRIIKNTAIIFALIFSNQIFAQTPGFQGDPEKGKEIATGVCAGCHSADGNSIIPINPSLAGQHAEYITKQLMDFKVEGDARAKRDNPVMASMVAALSVEDMKNLGAYYAKQKTNPVPATSDDESLLELGKRVYNSGNLENNVPACSSCHSPNGAGIPPHYPKLAGQHTAYTISQLEAFRQGSRTNDMNNAMQMIVLRMSVQEKKAVAEYISTLATN
;
A
#
# COMPACT_ATOMS: atom_id res chain seq x y z
N VAL A 1 65.36 -18.73 -6.47
CA VAL A 1 64.81 -20.10 -6.41
C VAL A 1 63.46 -20.15 -7.18
N LEU A 2 62.65 -19.11 -7.16
CA LEU A 2 61.33 -19.09 -7.81
C LEU A 2 61.38 -19.03 -9.36
N PHE A 3 62.50 -18.52 -9.92
CA PHE A 3 62.71 -18.36 -11.40
C PHE A 3 63.11 -19.67 -12.10
N LEU A 4 63.59 -20.68 -11.38
CA LEU A 4 63.99 -21.98 -11.93
C LEU A 4 62.79 -22.99 -11.99
N ILE A 5 61.75 -22.78 -11.25
CA ILE A 5 60.58 -23.69 -11.20
C ILE A 5 59.66 -23.47 -12.42
N LEU A 6 59.62 -22.30 -12.99
CA LEU A 6 58.72 -21.95 -14.13
C LEU A 6 59.22 -22.43 -15.51
N LYS A 7 60.48 -22.88 -15.61
CA LYS A 7 61.08 -23.30 -16.92
C LYS A 7 60.71 -24.70 -17.38
N ASN A 8 60.10 -25.53 -16.50
CA ASN A 8 59.84 -26.96 -16.80
C ASN A 8 58.33 -27.30 -16.91
N LEU A 9 57.44 -26.32 -17.01
CA LEU A 9 56.04 -26.59 -17.25
C LEU A 9 55.81 -26.91 -18.73
N LYS A 10 55.58 -28.22 -19.02
CA LYS A 10 55.11 -28.64 -20.34
C LYS A 10 53.83 -27.91 -20.67
N LYS A 11 53.81 -27.23 -21.83
CA LYS A 11 52.58 -26.59 -22.34
C LYS A 11 51.47 -27.65 -22.45
N PRO A 12 50.28 -27.41 -21.87
CA PRO A 12 49.23 -28.39 -21.94
C PRO A 12 48.79 -28.61 -23.39
N SER A 13 48.52 -29.85 -23.75
CA SER A 13 48.03 -30.18 -25.10
C SER A 13 46.61 -29.59 -25.29
N LEU A 14 46.23 -29.35 -26.56
CA LEU A 14 44.93 -28.82 -26.90
C LEU A 14 43.80 -29.61 -26.28
N LEU A 15 43.99 -30.94 -26.18
CA LEU A 15 43.03 -31.86 -25.55
C LEU A 15 42.91 -31.66 -24.02
N GLN A 16 44.01 -31.30 -23.35
CA GLN A 16 43.99 -30.99 -21.91
C GLN A 16 43.31 -29.62 -21.66
N ILE A 17 43.52 -28.62 -22.53
CA ILE A 17 42.85 -27.33 -22.45
C ILE A 17 41.33 -27.51 -22.66
N MET A 18 40.91 -28.27 -23.63
CA MET A 18 39.48 -28.54 -23.87
C MET A 18 38.81 -29.28 -22.71
N ARG A 19 39.51 -30.23 -22.03
CA ARG A 19 38.99 -30.90 -20.83
C ARG A 19 38.84 -29.93 -19.65
N ILE A 20 39.79 -29.03 -19.44
CA ILE A 20 39.73 -28.01 -18.37
C ILE A 20 38.55 -27.07 -18.64
N ILE A 21 38.36 -26.60 -19.87
CA ILE A 21 37.25 -25.72 -20.24
C ILE A 21 35.88 -26.41 -20.03
N LYS A 22 35.75 -27.70 -20.43
CA LYS A 22 34.52 -28.45 -20.20
C LYS A 22 34.23 -28.62 -18.69
N ASN A 23 35.21 -28.96 -17.89
CA ASN A 23 35.03 -29.16 -16.46
C ASN A 23 34.73 -27.84 -15.72
N THR A 24 35.37 -26.73 -16.10
CA THR A 24 35.08 -25.40 -15.55
C THR A 24 33.69 -24.90 -15.94
N ALA A 25 33.24 -25.15 -17.16
CA ALA A 25 31.88 -24.79 -17.62
C ALA A 25 30.81 -25.57 -16.85
N ILE A 26 31.04 -26.86 -16.54
CA ILE A 26 30.11 -27.69 -15.75
C ILE A 26 30.06 -27.21 -14.29
N ILE A 27 31.20 -26.84 -13.69
CA ILE A 27 31.26 -26.31 -12.34
C ILE A 27 30.57 -24.94 -12.26
N PHE A 28 30.73 -24.08 -13.28
CA PHE A 28 30.05 -22.78 -13.36
C PHE A 28 28.52 -22.94 -13.52
N ALA A 29 28.06 -23.91 -14.32
CA ALA A 29 26.64 -24.23 -14.48
C ALA A 29 25.98 -24.75 -13.17
N LEU A 30 26.73 -25.53 -12.37
CA LEU A 30 26.25 -26.08 -11.11
C LEU A 30 26.20 -25.02 -9.97
N ILE A 31 27.04 -23.97 -10.04
CA ILE A 31 27.01 -22.87 -9.06
C ILE A 31 25.87 -21.90 -9.34
N PHE A 32 25.46 -21.74 -10.60
CA PHE A 32 24.34 -20.85 -10.98
C PHE A 32 22.95 -21.46 -10.78
N SER A 33 22.82 -22.78 -10.60
CA SER A 33 21.51 -23.44 -10.46
C SER A 33 20.89 -23.40 -9.06
N ASN A 34 21.57 -22.84 -8.06
CA ASN A 34 21.06 -22.71 -6.69
C ASN A 34 20.85 -21.26 -6.23
N GLN A 35 20.53 -20.36 -7.13
CA GLN A 35 19.89 -19.11 -6.72
C GLN A 35 18.45 -19.45 -6.30
N ILE A 36 18.28 -19.98 -5.10
CA ILE A 36 17.03 -19.89 -4.40
C ILE A 36 16.84 -18.40 -4.17
N PHE A 37 16.07 -17.75 -5.07
CA PHE A 37 15.48 -16.48 -4.72
C PHE A 37 14.70 -16.74 -3.43
N ALA A 38 15.23 -16.28 -2.31
CA ALA A 38 14.46 -16.12 -1.09
C ALA A 38 13.34 -15.13 -1.48
N GLN A 39 12.22 -15.67 -1.92
CA GLN A 39 11.00 -14.90 -2.06
C GLN A 39 10.74 -14.37 -0.66
N THR A 40 10.83 -13.07 -0.48
CA THR A 40 10.24 -12.42 0.69
C THR A 40 8.86 -13.03 0.86
N PRO A 41 8.53 -13.56 2.05
CA PRO A 41 7.21 -14.15 2.24
C PRO A 41 6.19 -13.10 1.84
N GLY A 42 5.46 -13.35 0.75
CA GLY A 42 4.36 -12.48 0.33
C GLY A 42 3.38 -12.34 1.48
N PHE A 43 2.56 -11.31 1.45
CA PHE A 43 1.49 -11.14 2.43
C PHE A 43 0.70 -12.44 2.59
N GLN A 44 0.59 -12.95 3.82
CA GLN A 44 -0.10 -14.19 4.12
C GLN A 44 -1.40 -13.87 4.86
N GLY A 45 -2.53 -14.16 4.20
CA GLY A 45 -3.87 -14.11 4.76
C GLY A 45 -4.79 -15.00 3.93
N ASP A 46 -5.77 -15.63 4.58
CA ASP A 46 -6.77 -16.49 3.96
C ASP A 46 -8.00 -15.65 3.59
N PRO A 47 -8.28 -15.38 2.31
CA PRO A 47 -9.41 -14.55 1.90
C PRO A 47 -10.78 -15.20 2.17
N GLU A 48 -10.88 -16.53 2.25
CA GLU A 48 -12.17 -17.18 2.55
C GLU A 48 -12.52 -16.99 4.02
N LYS A 49 -11.58 -17.16 4.94
CA LYS A 49 -11.75 -16.79 6.34
C LYS A 49 -12.03 -15.29 6.52
N GLY A 50 -11.33 -14.46 5.76
CA GLY A 50 -11.59 -13.01 5.73
C GLY A 50 -13.01 -12.66 5.29
N LYS A 51 -13.54 -13.38 4.31
CA LYS A 51 -14.93 -13.23 3.83
C LYS A 51 -15.96 -13.52 4.92
N GLU A 52 -15.77 -14.59 5.68
CA GLU A 52 -16.68 -14.95 6.78
C GLU A 52 -16.79 -13.81 7.81
N ILE A 53 -15.65 -13.23 8.21
CA ILE A 53 -15.63 -12.11 9.14
C ILE A 53 -16.24 -10.85 8.49
N ALA A 54 -15.85 -10.55 7.24
CA ALA A 54 -16.29 -9.37 6.52
C ALA A 54 -17.81 -9.32 6.37
N THR A 55 -18.42 -10.44 5.99
CA THR A 55 -19.87 -10.53 5.77
C THR A 55 -20.67 -10.53 7.08
N GLY A 56 -20.08 -11.01 8.18
CA GLY A 56 -20.74 -11.05 9.49
C GLY A 56 -20.67 -9.70 10.24
N VAL A 57 -19.49 -9.10 10.32
CA VAL A 57 -19.25 -7.95 11.22
C VAL A 57 -19.09 -6.63 10.46
N CYS A 58 -18.37 -6.63 9.33
CA CYS A 58 -17.97 -5.40 8.66
C CYS A 58 -19.01 -4.89 7.64
N ALA A 59 -19.84 -5.80 7.12
CA ALA A 59 -20.76 -5.55 6.01
C ALA A 59 -21.78 -4.45 6.28
N GLY A 60 -22.22 -4.28 7.54
CA GLY A 60 -23.21 -3.28 7.91
C GLY A 60 -22.77 -1.83 7.63
N CYS A 61 -21.46 -1.57 7.64
CA CYS A 61 -20.89 -0.24 7.41
C CYS A 61 -20.09 -0.15 6.11
N HIS A 62 -19.44 -1.25 5.69
CA HIS A 62 -18.52 -1.26 4.55
C HIS A 62 -19.03 -2.05 3.35
N SER A 63 -20.25 -2.60 3.40
CA SER A 63 -20.80 -3.59 2.47
C SER A 63 -20.01 -4.91 2.49
N ALA A 64 -20.66 -6.01 2.07
CA ALA A 64 -20.02 -7.33 2.12
C ALA A 64 -18.74 -7.42 1.26
N ASP A 65 -18.77 -6.78 0.10
CA ASP A 65 -17.66 -6.71 -0.85
C ASP A 65 -16.68 -5.55 -0.60
N GLY A 66 -16.93 -4.75 0.43
CA GLY A 66 -16.09 -3.58 0.74
C GLY A 66 -16.36 -2.34 -0.10
N ASN A 67 -17.40 -2.32 -0.96
CA ASN A 67 -17.85 -1.14 -1.66
C ASN A 67 -18.90 -0.42 -0.83
N SER A 68 -18.48 0.40 0.14
CA SER A 68 -19.37 1.12 1.02
C SER A 68 -20.35 2.01 0.25
N ILE A 69 -21.63 1.96 0.62
CA ILE A 69 -22.63 2.88 0.11
C ILE A 69 -22.83 4.09 1.04
N ILE A 70 -22.13 4.13 2.16
CA ILE A 70 -22.22 5.17 3.19
C ILE A 70 -21.01 6.10 3.00
N PRO A 71 -21.18 7.37 2.57
CA PRO A 71 -20.06 8.21 2.17
C PRO A 71 -19.02 8.52 3.26
N ILE A 72 -19.37 8.42 4.54
CA ILE A 72 -18.44 8.63 5.66
C ILE A 72 -17.65 7.37 6.01
N ASN A 73 -18.12 6.20 5.59
CA ASN A 73 -17.43 4.93 5.79
C ASN A 73 -16.59 4.60 4.55
N PRO A 74 -15.32 4.22 4.70
CA PRO A 74 -14.47 3.98 3.54
C PRO A 74 -14.90 2.76 2.73
N SER A 75 -14.74 2.86 1.41
CA SER A 75 -14.63 1.69 0.56
C SER A 75 -13.31 0.97 0.84
N LEU A 76 -13.38 -0.34 1.04
CA LEU A 76 -12.27 -1.24 1.35
C LEU A 76 -11.87 -2.10 0.15
N ALA A 77 -12.76 -2.23 -0.84
CA ALA A 77 -12.56 -3.04 -2.04
C ALA A 77 -11.30 -2.62 -2.82
N GLY A 78 -10.45 -3.59 -3.13
CA GLY A 78 -9.19 -3.38 -3.86
C GLY A 78 -8.14 -2.57 -3.11
N GLN A 79 -8.30 -2.34 -1.81
CA GLN A 79 -7.26 -1.73 -0.97
C GLN A 79 -6.17 -2.75 -0.68
N HIS A 80 -4.93 -2.29 -0.52
CA HIS A 80 -3.79 -3.16 -0.21
C HIS A 80 -4.01 -3.94 1.08
N ALA A 81 -3.74 -5.24 1.03
CA ALA A 81 -3.96 -6.15 2.15
C ALA A 81 -3.16 -5.74 3.39
N GLU A 82 -1.90 -5.34 3.20
CA GLU A 82 -1.01 -4.88 4.26
C GLU A 82 -1.52 -3.59 4.90
N TYR A 83 -2.07 -2.68 4.08
CA TYR A 83 -2.62 -1.43 4.59
C TYR A 83 -3.88 -1.66 5.42
N ILE A 84 -4.80 -2.52 4.96
CA ILE A 84 -5.99 -2.89 5.74
C ILE A 84 -5.57 -3.51 7.07
N THR A 85 -4.68 -4.49 7.03
CA THR A 85 -4.17 -5.16 8.24
C THR A 85 -3.58 -4.15 9.22
N LYS A 86 -2.72 -3.25 8.72
CA LYS A 86 -2.13 -2.19 9.53
C LYS A 86 -3.21 -1.31 10.18
N GLN A 87 -4.21 -0.87 9.40
CA GLN A 87 -5.26 -0.01 9.94
C GLN A 87 -6.08 -0.71 11.02
N LEU A 88 -6.43 -1.99 10.84
CA LEU A 88 -7.14 -2.78 11.85
C LEU A 88 -6.31 -2.92 13.14
N MET A 89 -5.01 -3.17 13.01
CA MET A 89 -4.08 -3.20 14.15
C MET A 89 -3.97 -1.84 14.83
N ASP A 90 -3.92 -0.75 14.07
CA ASP A 90 -3.80 0.61 14.61
C ASP A 90 -5.05 1.09 15.36
N PHE A 91 -6.23 0.55 15.03
CA PHE A 91 -7.48 0.80 15.77
C PHE A 91 -7.56 -0.01 17.07
N LYS A 92 -6.82 -1.11 17.18
CA LYS A 92 -6.89 -1.98 18.36
C LYS A 92 -6.23 -1.33 19.54
N VAL A 93 -6.94 -1.32 20.67
CA VAL A 93 -6.40 -0.92 21.97
C VAL A 93 -5.70 -2.12 22.59
N GLU A 94 -4.46 -1.96 22.99
CA GLU A 94 -3.66 -2.98 23.67
C GLU A 94 -3.33 -2.55 25.09
N GLY A 95 -3.90 -3.23 26.07
CA GLY A 95 -3.73 -2.86 27.47
C GLY A 95 -4.23 -1.43 27.76
N ASP A 96 -3.42 -0.64 28.46
CA ASP A 96 -3.72 0.76 28.80
C ASP A 96 -3.24 1.76 27.71
N ALA A 97 -2.67 1.25 26.61
CA ALA A 97 -2.16 2.12 25.54
C ALA A 97 -3.32 2.63 24.66
N ARG A 98 -3.24 3.91 24.27
CA ARG A 98 -4.17 4.44 23.26
C ARG A 98 -3.96 3.77 21.91
N ALA A 99 -5.06 3.55 21.18
CA ALA A 99 -4.97 3.12 19.81
C ALA A 99 -4.14 4.13 18.97
N LYS A 100 -3.29 3.63 18.07
CA LYS A 100 -2.50 4.49 17.16
C LYS A 100 -3.36 5.27 16.18
N ARG A 101 -4.58 4.78 15.94
CA ARG A 101 -5.64 5.43 15.17
C ARG A 101 -6.90 5.45 16.02
N ASP A 102 -7.24 6.63 16.53
CA ASP A 102 -8.40 6.77 17.42
C ASP A 102 -9.70 6.80 16.60
N ASN A 103 -10.54 5.82 16.85
CA ASN A 103 -11.93 5.75 16.36
C ASN A 103 -12.69 4.75 17.22
N PRO A 104 -13.57 5.22 18.13
CA PRO A 104 -14.28 4.32 19.07
C PRO A 104 -15.11 3.22 18.41
N VAL A 105 -15.73 3.51 17.25
CA VAL A 105 -16.51 2.52 16.51
C VAL A 105 -15.60 1.41 15.99
N MET A 106 -14.52 1.78 15.30
CA MET A 106 -13.59 0.78 14.77
C MET A 106 -12.85 0.05 15.87
N ALA A 107 -12.50 0.71 16.98
CA ALA A 107 -11.88 0.07 18.13
C ALA A 107 -12.75 -1.06 18.69
N SER A 108 -14.08 -0.84 18.80
CA SER A 108 -15.01 -1.88 19.23
C SER A 108 -15.12 -3.04 18.21
N MET A 109 -15.10 -2.74 16.91
CA MET A 109 -15.18 -3.75 15.86
C MET A 109 -13.95 -4.66 15.82
N VAL A 110 -12.75 -4.13 16.08
CA VAL A 110 -11.52 -4.90 16.04
C VAL A 110 -11.11 -5.55 17.36
N ALA A 111 -11.79 -5.23 18.45
CA ALA A 111 -11.39 -5.66 19.81
C ALA A 111 -11.15 -7.17 19.92
N ALA A 112 -12.05 -7.98 19.36
CA ALA A 112 -12.00 -9.45 19.40
C ALA A 112 -11.15 -10.07 18.28
N LEU A 113 -10.68 -9.29 17.29
CA LEU A 113 -9.93 -9.83 16.15
C LEU A 113 -8.50 -10.18 16.56
N SER A 114 -8.05 -11.35 16.14
CA SER A 114 -6.63 -11.71 16.16
C SER A 114 -5.86 -11.01 15.02
N VAL A 115 -4.54 -11.02 15.08
CA VAL A 115 -3.69 -10.52 13.98
C VAL A 115 -3.91 -11.34 12.70
N GLU A 116 -4.18 -12.64 12.85
CA GLU A 116 -4.51 -13.51 11.71
C GLU A 116 -5.83 -13.12 11.07
N ASP A 117 -6.87 -12.86 11.85
CA ASP A 117 -8.17 -12.37 11.34
C ASP A 117 -8.01 -11.06 10.56
N MET A 118 -7.20 -10.13 11.07
CA MET A 118 -6.91 -8.87 10.40
C MET A 118 -6.19 -9.07 9.06
N LYS A 119 -5.26 -10.05 8.99
CA LYS A 119 -4.61 -10.44 7.74
C LYS A 119 -5.60 -11.08 6.77
N ASN A 120 -6.47 -11.96 7.26
CA ASN A 120 -7.49 -12.61 6.46
C ASN A 120 -8.46 -11.57 5.84
N LEU A 121 -8.90 -10.60 6.64
CA LEU A 121 -9.69 -9.46 6.16
C LEU A 121 -8.94 -8.63 5.11
N GLY A 122 -7.64 -8.35 5.34
CA GLY A 122 -6.79 -7.69 4.35
C GLY A 122 -6.76 -8.45 3.03
N ALA A 123 -6.52 -9.76 3.08
CA ALA A 123 -6.49 -10.62 1.89
C ALA A 123 -7.84 -10.67 1.16
N TYR A 124 -8.94 -10.67 1.89
CA TYR A 124 -10.28 -10.66 1.30
C TYR A 124 -10.59 -9.37 0.56
N TYR A 125 -10.47 -8.22 1.22
CA TYR A 125 -10.81 -6.94 0.61
C TYR A 125 -9.87 -6.55 -0.54
N ALA A 126 -8.60 -6.95 -0.48
CA ALA A 126 -7.65 -6.70 -1.56
C ALA A 126 -8.04 -7.38 -2.89
N LYS A 127 -8.77 -8.50 -2.82
CA LYS A 127 -9.28 -9.21 -4.00
C LYS A 127 -10.60 -8.67 -4.53
N GLN A 128 -11.28 -7.78 -3.80
CA GLN A 128 -12.56 -7.26 -4.22
C GLN A 128 -12.37 -6.20 -5.33
N LYS A 129 -13.31 -6.20 -6.28
CA LYS A 129 -13.33 -5.19 -7.33
C LYS A 129 -13.90 -3.89 -6.79
N THR A 130 -13.21 -2.79 -7.01
CA THR A 130 -13.70 -1.44 -6.66
C THR A 130 -14.78 -1.01 -7.62
N ASN A 131 -15.91 -0.59 -7.10
CA ASN A 131 -16.96 0.06 -7.89
C ASN A 131 -16.65 1.56 -8.02
N PRO A 132 -16.96 2.18 -9.16
CA PRO A 132 -16.85 3.62 -9.30
C PRO A 132 -17.73 4.35 -8.27
N VAL A 133 -17.19 5.38 -7.65
CA VAL A 133 -17.95 6.31 -6.81
C VAL A 133 -18.20 7.55 -7.62
N PRO A 134 -19.46 8.01 -7.80
CA PRO A 134 -19.74 9.25 -8.51
C PRO A 134 -19.07 10.44 -7.82
N ALA A 135 -18.59 11.41 -8.59
CA ALA A 135 -18.21 12.71 -8.05
C ALA A 135 -19.43 13.33 -7.34
N THR A 136 -19.20 13.98 -6.22
CA THR A 136 -20.29 14.62 -5.46
C THR A 136 -20.50 16.08 -5.88
N SER A 137 -19.63 16.61 -6.75
CA SER A 137 -19.69 17.97 -7.26
C SER A 137 -19.65 18.00 -8.78
N ASP A 138 -20.53 18.79 -9.38
CA ASP A 138 -20.52 19.12 -10.81
C ASP A 138 -19.64 20.36 -11.11
N ASP A 139 -18.95 20.91 -10.12
CA ASP A 139 -18.08 22.07 -10.27
C ASP A 139 -16.78 21.66 -10.96
N GLU A 140 -16.71 21.89 -12.27
CA GLU A 140 -15.52 21.59 -13.08
C GLU A 140 -14.27 22.32 -12.58
N SER A 141 -14.41 23.54 -12.04
CA SER A 141 -13.28 24.31 -11.53
C SER A 141 -12.68 23.67 -10.28
N LEU A 142 -13.52 23.08 -9.45
CA LEU A 142 -13.11 22.34 -8.26
C LEU A 142 -12.38 21.04 -8.66
N LEU A 143 -12.90 20.31 -9.65
CA LEU A 143 -12.26 19.09 -10.17
C LEU A 143 -10.91 19.38 -10.80
N GLU A 144 -10.79 20.46 -11.59
CA GLU A 144 -9.51 20.86 -12.17
C GLU A 144 -8.50 21.33 -11.13
N LEU A 145 -8.93 22.03 -10.08
CA LEU A 145 -8.07 22.33 -8.93
C LEU A 145 -7.58 21.02 -8.26
N GLY A 146 -8.50 20.11 -8.01
CA GLY A 146 -8.18 18.80 -7.42
C GLY A 146 -7.15 18.02 -8.23
N LYS A 147 -7.35 17.97 -9.54
CA LYS A 147 -6.41 17.33 -10.49
C LYS A 147 -5.02 17.97 -10.44
N ARG A 148 -4.93 19.31 -10.42
CA ARG A 148 -3.65 20.01 -10.30
C ARG A 148 -2.97 19.69 -8.98
N VAL A 149 -3.68 19.81 -7.86
CA VAL A 149 -3.12 19.51 -6.53
C VAL A 149 -2.66 18.05 -6.45
N TYR A 150 -3.46 17.12 -6.96
CA TYR A 150 -3.13 15.70 -6.96
C TYR A 150 -1.86 15.40 -7.76
N ASN A 151 -1.73 15.92 -8.98
CA ASN A 151 -0.65 15.59 -9.90
C ASN A 151 0.59 16.48 -9.78
N SER A 152 0.44 17.72 -9.32
CA SER A 152 1.52 18.71 -9.31
C SER A 152 1.77 19.32 -7.91
N GLY A 153 0.87 19.11 -6.96
CA GLY A 153 0.95 19.77 -5.66
C GLY A 153 0.67 21.27 -5.73
N ASN A 154 1.15 21.98 -4.73
CA ASN A 154 1.16 23.45 -4.68
C ASN A 154 2.52 23.92 -4.17
N LEU A 155 3.36 24.43 -5.06
CA LEU A 155 4.73 24.86 -4.73
C LEU A 155 4.75 26.09 -3.81
N GLU A 156 3.78 26.97 -3.89
CA GLU A 156 3.70 28.19 -3.06
C GLU A 156 3.58 27.83 -1.58
N ASN A 157 2.79 26.78 -1.30
CA ASN A 157 2.56 26.29 0.07
C ASN A 157 3.42 25.07 0.44
N ASN A 158 4.35 24.66 -0.43
CA ASN A 158 5.16 23.44 -0.25
C ASN A 158 4.30 22.17 -0.05
N VAL A 159 3.20 22.05 -0.78
CA VAL A 159 2.37 20.85 -0.85
C VAL A 159 2.90 19.97 -1.99
N PRO A 160 3.45 18.78 -1.72
CA PRO A 160 3.92 17.88 -2.76
C PRO A 160 2.74 17.28 -3.54
N ALA A 161 3.00 16.79 -4.76
CA ALA A 161 2.02 16.04 -5.54
C ALA A 161 1.59 14.77 -4.81
N CYS A 162 0.29 14.54 -4.63
CA CYS A 162 -0.24 13.33 -4.00
C CYS A 162 0.13 12.07 -4.81
N SER A 163 0.17 12.21 -6.13
CA SER A 163 0.54 11.16 -7.08
C SER A 163 1.95 10.62 -6.89
N SER A 164 2.86 11.38 -6.27
CA SER A 164 4.23 10.94 -5.99
C SER A 164 4.30 9.73 -5.05
N CYS A 165 3.36 9.63 -4.12
CA CYS A 165 3.27 8.55 -3.15
C CYS A 165 2.07 7.64 -3.43
N HIS A 166 0.95 8.20 -3.87
CA HIS A 166 -0.28 7.44 -4.09
C HIS A 166 -0.49 6.98 -5.53
N SER A 167 0.51 7.12 -6.41
CA SER A 167 0.51 6.81 -7.84
C SER A 167 -0.39 7.74 -8.67
N PRO A 168 -0.09 7.95 -9.96
CA PRO A 168 -0.85 8.88 -10.81
C PRO A 168 -2.34 8.53 -10.96
N ASN A 169 -2.66 7.24 -10.92
CA ASN A 169 -4.03 6.73 -10.99
C ASN A 169 -4.66 6.45 -9.61
N GLY A 170 -4.01 6.82 -8.52
CA GLY A 170 -4.49 6.59 -7.17
C GLY A 170 -4.41 5.15 -6.69
N ALA A 171 -3.62 4.29 -7.36
CA ALA A 171 -3.46 2.89 -6.97
C ALA A 171 -2.72 2.70 -5.64
N GLY A 172 -1.92 3.67 -5.24
CA GLY A 172 -1.05 3.57 -4.07
C GLY A 172 0.20 2.72 -4.30
N ILE A 173 0.97 2.52 -3.25
CA ILE A 173 2.17 1.67 -3.23
C ILE A 173 2.21 0.93 -1.89
N PRO A 174 1.94 -0.40 -1.87
CA PRO A 174 1.99 -1.16 -0.62
C PRO A 174 3.41 -1.21 -0.05
N PRO A 175 3.57 -1.37 1.25
CA PRO A 175 2.51 -1.44 2.25
C PRO A 175 2.10 -0.07 2.83
N HIS A 176 2.78 1.02 2.46
CA HIS A 176 2.71 2.29 3.20
C HIS A 176 1.73 3.30 2.60
N TYR A 177 1.64 3.34 1.29
CA TYR A 177 0.81 4.32 0.59
C TYR A 177 -0.48 3.68 0.10
N PRO A 178 -1.63 3.98 0.73
CA PRO A 178 -2.90 3.34 0.37
C PRO A 178 -3.38 3.73 -1.03
N LYS A 179 -4.18 2.85 -1.60
CA LYS A 179 -5.01 3.16 -2.73
C LYS A 179 -6.02 4.25 -2.32
N LEU A 180 -6.13 5.28 -3.15
CA LEU A 180 -7.07 6.40 -2.99
C LEU A 180 -8.19 6.36 -4.04
N ALA A 181 -7.91 5.81 -5.22
CA ALA A 181 -8.85 5.81 -6.34
C ALA A 181 -10.22 5.25 -5.97
N GLY A 182 -11.26 6.00 -6.31
CA GLY A 182 -12.64 5.65 -6.05
C GLY A 182 -13.05 5.70 -4.57
N GLN A 183 -12.29 6.40 -3.72
CA GLN A 183 -12.67 6.60 -2.34
C GLN A 183 -13.68 7.74 -2.21
N HIS A 184 -14.62 7.61 -1.29
CA HIS A 184 -15.63 8.63 -1.01
C HIS A 184 -15.03 9.98 -0.66
N THR A 185 -15.55 11.04 -1.27
CA THR A 185 -15.15 12.42 -1.00
C THR A 185 -15.27 12.78 0.47
N ALA A 186 -16.41 12.46 1.10
CA ALA A 186 -16.66 12.77 2.51
C ALA A 186 -15.66 12.06 3.43
N TYR A 187 -15.36 10.78 3.18
CA TYR A 187 -14.36 10.04 3.94
C TYR A 187 -12.96 10.65 3.72
N THR A 188 -12.58 10.95 2.48
CA THR A 188 -11.28 11.53 2.16
C THR A 188 -11.08 12.87 2.89
N ILE A 189 -12.08 13.77 2.84
CA ILE A 189 -12.03 15.05 3.59
C ILE A 189 -11.88 14.80 5.09
N SER A 190 -12.66 13.88 5.66
CA SER A 190 -12.59 13.57 7.08
C SER A 190 -11.20 13.07 7.51
N GLN A 191 -10.53 12.28 6.66
CA GLN A 191 -9.19 11.78 6.96
C GLN A 191 -8.12 12.88 6.84
N LEU A 192 -8.21 13.75 5.83
CA LEU A 192 -7.31 14.90 5.71
C LEU A 192 -7.46 15.84 6.93
N GLU A 193 -8.70 16.09 7.37
CA GLU A 193 -8.93 16.88 8.59
C GLU A 193 -8.43 16.16 9.85
N ALA A 194 -8.61 14.85 9.96
CA ALA A 194 -8.10 14.10 11.12
C ALA A 194 -6.57 14.16 11.23
N PHE A 195 -5.85 14.09 10.12
CA PHE A 195 -4.40 14.31 10.09
C PHE A 195 -4.06 15.75 10.44
N ARG A 196 -4.79 16.75 9.93
CA ARG A 196 -4.55 18.16 10.24
C ARG A 196 -4.73 18.49 11.73
N GLN A 197 -5.75 17.89 12.35
CA GLN A 197 -6.09 18.10 13.76
C GLN A 197 -5.24 17.26 14.72
N GLY A 198 -4.42 16.33 14.20
CA GLY A 198 -3.64 15.40 15.01
C GLY A 198 -4.48 14.32 15.70
N SER A 199 -5.75 14.14 15.34
CA SER A 199 -6.58 13.02 15.80
C SER A 199 -6.25 11.71 15.05
N ARG A 200 -5.56 11.80 13.91
CA ARG A 200 -4.96 10.69 13.18
C ARG A 200 -3.45 10.92 13.06
N THR A 201 -2.66 10.02 13.66
CA THR A 201 -1.19 10.15 13.74
C THR A 201 -0.46 8.86 13.36
N ASN A 202 -1.16 7.93 12.70
CA ASN A 202 -0.62 6.61 12.37
C ASN A 202 0.08 6.56 11.00
N ASP A 203 0.39 7.71 10.43
CA ASP A 203 1.15 7.87 9.20
C ASP A 203 2.66 7.77 9.45
N MET A 204 3.37 7.26 8.46
CA MET A 204 4.82 7.09 8.53
C MET A 204 5.51 8.45 8.58
N ASN A 205 6.32 8.68 9.60
CA ASN A 205 7.10 9.91 9.82
C ASN A 205 6.26 11.20 9.80
N ASN A 206 4.99 11.13 10.17
CA ASN A 206 4.05 12.26 10.17
C ASN A 206 3.89 12.93 8.79
N ALA A 207 4.14 12.17 7.70
CA ALA A 207 4.16 12.70 6.34
C ALA A 207 2.83 13.36 5.96
N MET A 208 1.71 12.65 6.18
CA MET A 208 0.39 13.19 5.87
C MET A 208 0.04 14.39 6.75
N GLN A 209 0.38 14.35 8.04
CA GLN A 209 0.18 15.49 8.94
C GLN A 209 0.90 16.75 8.43
N MET A 210 2.17 16.61 8.04
CA MET A 210 2.96 17.74 7.52
C MET A 210 2.43 18.29 6.20
N ILE A 211 1.88 17.44 5.34
CA ILE A 211 1.31 17.81 4.04
C ILE A 211 0.00 18.58 4.27
N VAL A 212 -0.93 18.02 5.03
CA VAL A 212 -2.28 18.59 5.17
C VAL A 212 -2.30 19.89 5.95
N LEU A 213 -1.31 20.14 6.83
CA LEU A 213 -1.14 21.43 7.52
C LEU A 213 -0.89 22.60 6.56
N ARG A 214 -0.38 22.32 5.37
CA ARG A 214 -0.07 23.31 4.33
C ARG A 214 -1.19 23.47 3.32
N MET A 215 -2.17 22.57 3.33
CA MET A 215 -3.31 22.60 2.39
C MET A 215 -4.40 23.55 2.89
N SER A 216 -4.93 24.36 1.99
CA SER A 216 -6.16 25.13 2.22
C SER A 216 -7.38 24.21 2.33
N VAL A 217 -8.47 24.72 2.88
CA VAL A 217 -9.76 24.00 2.93
C VAL A 217 -10.25 23.66 1.51
N GLN A 218 -10.08 24.59 0.58
CA GLN A 218 -10.50 24.41 -0.81
C GLN A 218 -9.68 23.32 -1.50
N GLU A 219 -8.35 23.27 -1.31
CA GLU A 219 -7.51 22.23 -1.88
C GLU A 219 -7.86 20.83 -1.34
N LYS A 220 -8.13 20.71 -0.04
CA LYS A 220 -8.57 19.45 0.57
C LYS A 220 -9.90 18.97 -0.03
N LYS A 221 -10.87 19.87 -0.20
CA LYS A 221 -12.14 19.56 -0.84
C LYS A 221 -11.92 19.17 -2.31
N ALA A 222 -11.16 19.95 -3.04
CA ALA A 222 -10.89 19.72 -4.46
C ALA A 222 -10.19 18.38 -4.73
N VAL A 223 -9.12 18.07 -3.96
CA VAL A 223 -8.41 16.81 -4.14
C VAL A 223 -9.25 15.60 -3.74
N ALA A 224 -10.12 15.73 -2.75
CA ALA A 224 -11.04 14.65 -2.35
C ALA A 224 -12.07 14.35 -3.44
N GLU A 225 -12.62 15.39 -4.09
CA GLU A 225 -13.50 15.23 -5.26
C GLU A 225 -12.76 14.54 -6.41
N TYR A 226 -11.57 15.01 -6.74
CA TYR A 226 -10.79 14.38 -7.81
C TYR A 226 -10.45 12.91 -7.52
N ILE A 227 -10.08 12.57 -6.28
CA ILE A 227 -9.79 11.20 -5.85
C ILE A 227 -10.98 10.27 -6.09
N SER A 228 -12.21 10.73 -5.85
CA SER A 228 -13.42 9.92 -6.06
C SER A 228 -13.61 9.53 -7.52
N THR A 229 -13.15 10.35 -8.46
CA THR A 229 -13.24 10.10 -9.91
C THR A 229 -12.14 9.21 -10.47
N LEU A 230 -11.06 8.98 -9.71
CA LEU A 230 -9.96 8.13 -10.16
C LEU A 230 -10.41 6.68 -10.24
N ALA A 231 -10.00 5.99 -11.30
CA ALA A 231 -10.20 4.56 -11.46
C ALA A 231 -8.86 3.83 -11.55
N THR A 232 -8.76 2.70 -10.87
CA THR A 232 -7.70 1.72 -11.08
C THR A 232 -8.22 0.65 -12.02
N ASN A 233 -7.73 0.63 -13.25
CA ASN A 233 -8.00 -0.43 -14.22
C ASN A 233 -7.32 -1.71 -13.78
#